data_6f841e3b5506e8b58941c3e96d17caf7
#
_entry.id   6f841e3b5506e8b58941c3e96d17caf7
#
_cell.length_a   1.000
_cell.length_b   1.000
_cell.length_c   1.000
_cell.angle_alpha   90.00
_cell.angle_beta   90.00
_cell.angle_gamma   90.00
#
_symmetry.space_group_name_H-M   'P 1'
#
loop_
_entity.id
_entity.type
_entity.pdbx_description
1 polymer ?
#
loop_
_entity_poly.entity_id
_entity_poly.type
_entity_poly.pdbx_seq_one_letter_code
_entity_poly.pdbx_strand_id
1 'polypeptide(L)'
;GRVIARPYVGKKKGEFVRTSNRHDYALKPYGRTALNALKDAGYDVISVGKIRDIFDGEGITESNKSRSSVHGMEQTIEIAERDFTGLCFVNLVDFDALWGHRRNVKGYAEELERFDVKLGELLKVLREDDLLIITADHGNDPTYKGTDHTREQVMFVAYSPSMQGSGKLEDQDTFAVIGATIADNFGVQMPEGTIGTSLLAELK
;
A
#
# COMPACT_ATOMS: atom_id res chain seq x y z
N GLY A 1 8.01 -12.12 6.76
CA GLY A 1 8.41 -13.25 5.95
C GLY A 1 7.23 -14.00 5.36
N ARG A 2 7.41 -14.57 4.18
CA ARG A 2 6.36 -15.29 3.46
C ARG A 2 6.95 -16.52 2.79
N VAL A 3 6.25 -17.67 2.89
CA VAL A 3 6.55 -18.89 2.12
C VAL A 3 5.47 -19.08 1.07
N ILE A 4 5.87 -19.27 -0.17
CA ILE A 4 4.94 -19.47 -1.27
C ILE A 4 5.03 -20.91 -1.76
N ALA A 5 3.97 -21.70 -1.57
CA ALA A 5 3.82 -22.99 -2.22
C ALA A 5 3.30 -22.79 -3.64
N ARG A 6 4.02 -23.35 -4.61
CA ARG A 6 3.63 -23.34 -6.04
C ARG A 6 3.57 -24.78 -6.55
N PRO A 7 2.51 -25.53 -6.22
CA PRO A 7 2.36 -26.91 -6.65
C PRO A 7 2.36 -27.04 -8.17
N TYR A 8 2.98 -28.11 -8.64
CA TYR A 8 3.01 -28.46 -10.06
C TYR A 8 2.80 -29.95 -10.25
N VAL A 9 2.37 -30.33 -11.43
CA VAL A 9 2.23 -31.73 -11.89
C VAL A 9 3.22 -31.97 -13.02
N GLY A 10 3.58 -33.23 -13.25
CA GLY A 10 4.56 -33.64 -14.25
C GLY A 10 5.58 -34.62 -13.67
N LYS A 11 6.13 -35.50 -14.51
CA LYS A 11 7.08 -36.55 -14.07
C LYS A 11 8.52 -36.30 -14.49
N LYS A 12 8.77 -35.47 -15.50
CA LYS A 12 10.11 -35.19 -16.03
C LYS A 12 10.19 -33.76 -16.60
N LYS A 13 11.41 -33.32 -16.88
CA LYS A 13 11.72 -32.02 -17.50
C LYS A 13 10.90 -31.82 -18.79
N GLY A 14 10.24 -30.68 -18.90
CA GLY A 14 9.37 -30.31 -20.02
C GLY A 14 7.88 -30.67 -19.84
N GLU A 15 7.53 -31.47 -18.82
CA GLU A 15 6.15 -31.85 -18.51
C GLU A 15 5.59 -31.11 -17.30
N PHE A 16 6.42 -30.30 -16.59
CA PHE A 16 5.97 -29.61 -15.39
C PHE A 16 5.01 -28.48 -15.71
N VAL A 17 3.77 -28.60 -15.20
CA VAL A 17 2.72 -27.60 -15.33
C VAL A 17 2.33 -27.10 -13.93
N ARG A 18 2.34 -25.80 -13.72
CA ARG A 18 1.87 -25.19 -12.46
C ARG A 18 0.37 -25.41 -12.31
N THR A 19 -0.04 -25.79 -11.11
CA THR A 19 -1.45 -25.90 -10.76
C THR A 19 -2.00 -24.56 -10.26
N SER A 20 -3.32 -24.45 -10.16
CA SER A 20 -4.00 -23.31 -9.53
C SER A 20 -3.89 -23.30 -8.00
N ASN A 21 -3.34 -24.36 -7.39
CA ASN A 21 -3.25 -24.54 -5.95
C ASN A 21 -2.08 -23.76 -5.32
N ARG A 22 -1.77 -22.57 -5.83
CA ARG A 22 -0.83 -21.67 -5.18
C ARG A 22 -1.37 -21.30 -3.80
N HIS A 23 -0.53 -21.41 -2.79
CA HIS A 23 -0.85 -20.94 -1.45
C HIS A 23 0.31 -20.10 -0.89
N ASP A 24 -0.02 -18.93 -0.38
CA ASP A 24 0.93 -18.02 0.25
C ASP A 24 0.74 -18.15 1.77
N TYR A 25 1.76 -18.68 2.45
CA TYR A 25 1.82 -18.73 3.91
C TYR A 25 2.54 -17.46 4.39
N ALA A 26 1.77 -16.45 4.75
CA ALA A 26 2.31 -15.25 5.38
C ALA A 26 2.64 -15.54 6.85
N LEU A 27 3.71 -14.94 7.36
CA LEU A 27 3.92 -14.85 8.80
C LEU A 27 3.16 -13.62 9.28
N LYS A 28 2.44 -13.78 10.38
CA LYS A 28 1.86 -12.65 11.10
C LYS A 28 2.96 -11.65 11.47
N PRO A 29 2.65 -10.36 11.53
CA PRO A 29 3.54 -9.40 12.16
C PRO A 29 3.99 -9.90 13.54
N TYR A 30 5.27 -9.77 13.86
CA TYR A 30 5.82 -10.23 15.13
C TYR A 30 5.31 -9.46 16.36
N GLY A 31 4.67 -8.32 16.12
CA GLY A 31 4.07 -7.46 17.13
C GLY A 31 2.82 -6.76 16.60
N ARG A 32 2.19 -6.01 17.46
CA ARG A 32 1.04 -5.17 17.10
C ARG A 32 1.50 -4.03 16.19
N THR A 33 0.65 -3.66 15.26
CA THR A 33 0.89 -2.59 14.28
C THR A 33 -0.11 -1.44 14.46
N ALA A 34 0.07 -0.34 13.74
CA ALA A 34 -0.90 0.76 13.68
C ALA A 34 -2.30 0.26 13.26
N LEU A 35 -2.37 -0.77 12.39
CA LEU A 35 -3.65 -1.35 11.97
C LEU A 35 -4.41 -1.98 13.14
N ASN A 36 -3.69 -2.68 14.03
CA ASN A 36 -4.29 -3.23 15.26
C ASN A 36 -4.77 -2.11 16.19
N ALA A 37 -3.98 -1.05 16.35
CA ALA A 37 -4.32 0.07 17.22
C ALA A 37 -5.59 0.79 16.74
N LEU A 38 -5.70 1.05 15.43
CA LEU A 38 -6.90 1.66 14.82
C LEU A 38 -8.13 0.77 15.02
N LYS A 39 -8.02 -0.51 14.70
CA LYS A 39 -9.12 -1.48 14.86
C LYS A 39 -9.60 -1.58 16.30
N ASP A 40 -8.69 -1.63 17.26
CA ASP A 40 -9.05 -1.70 18.69
C ASP A 40 -9.70 -0.42 19.21
N ALA A 41 -9.36 0.72 18.60
CA ALA A 41 -10.01 2.00 18.84
C ALA A 41 -11.39 2.14 18.17
N GLY A 42 -11.82 1.12 17.40
CA GLY A 42 -13.13 1.08 16.76
C GLY A 42 -13.18 1.71 15.36
N TYR A 43 -12.03 2.05 14.79
CA TYR A 43 -11.94 2.56 13.43
C TYR A 43 -11.97 1.45 12.38
N ASP A 44 -12.50 1.76 11.21
CA ASP A 44 -12.39 0.87 10.06
C ASP A 44 -10.95 0.79 9.55
N VAL A 45 -10.53 -0.40 9.19
CA VAL A 45 -9.25 -0.66 8.52
C VAL A 45 -9.55 -1.48 7.27
N ILE A 46 -9.78 -0.76 6.19
CA ILE A 46 -10.17 -1.31 4.90
C ILE A 46 -8.92 -1.54 4.06
N SER A 47 -8.70 -2.75 3.61
CA SER A 47 -7.57 -3.11 2.77
C SER A 47 -7.98 -3.29 1.31
N VAL A 48 -7.18 -2.75 0.38
CA VAL A 48 -7.30 -2.97 -1.06
C VAL A 48 -6.02 -3.62 -1.59
N GLY A 49 -6.17 -4.60 -2.45
CA GLY A 49 -5.04 -5.32 -3.03
C GLY A 49 -4.46 -6.39 -2.10
N LYS A 50 -3.14 -6.39 -1.89
CA LYS A 50 -2.41 -7.41 -1.12
C LYS A 50 -2.24 -7.08 0.36
N ILE A 51 -2.74 -5.97 0.85
CA ILE A 51 -2.51 -5.54 2.25
C ILE A 51 -2.95 -6.61 3.24
N ARG A 52 -4.14 -7.21 3.06
CA ARG A 52 -4.58 -8.30 3.91
C ARG A 52 -3.60 -9.48 3.95
N ASP A 53 -3.05 -9.85 2.78
CA ASP A 53 -2.12 -10.99 2.68
C ASP A 53 -0.75 -10.65 3.31
N ILE A 54 -0.31 -9.38 3.23
CA ILE A 54 0.93 -8.90 3.84
C ILE A 54 0.87 -8.96 5.36
N PHE A 55 -0.27 -8.56 5.94
CA PHE A 55 -0.48 -8.54 7.39
C PHE A 55 -1.14 -9.81 7.95
N ASP A 56 -1.34 -10.85 7.13
CA ASP A 56 -2.07 -12.08 7.48
C ASP A 56 -3.45 -11.79 8.11
N GLY A 57 -4.09 -10.72 7.67
CA GLY A 57 -5.39 -10.24 8.16
C GLY A 57 -5.36 -9.53 9.50
N GLU A 58 -4.19 -9.40 10.15
CA GLU A 58 -4.07 -8.73 11.45
C GLU A 58 -4.42 -7.24 11.34
N GLY A 59 -5.30 -6.78 12.20
CA GLY A 59 -5.75 -5.40 12.25
C GLY A 59 -6.68 -4.96 11.11
N ILE A 60 -7.08 -5.86 10.19
CA ILE A 60 -7.97 -5.55 9.06
C ILE A 60 -9.44 -5.78 9.46
N THR A 61 -10.32 -4.85 9.11
CA THR A 61 -11.78 -4.96 9.30
C THR A 61 -12.48 -5.40 8.02
N GLU A 62 -12.01 -4.91 6.85
CA GLU A 62 -12.57 -5.23 5.53
C GLU A 62 -11.45 -5.48 4.52
N SER A 63 -11.67 -6.35 3.54
CA SER A 63 -10.65 -6.67 2.54
C SER A 63 -11.23 -6.76 1.14
N ASN A 64 -10.64 -5.98 0.22
CA ASN A 64 -11.02 -5.87 -1.18
C ASN A 64 -9.84 -6.32 -2.07
N LYS A 65 -9.97 -7.49 -2.70
CA LYS A 65 -8.93 -7.99 -3.62
C LYS A 65 -8.99 -7.25 -4.95
N SER A 66 -7.90 -6.68 -5.37
CA SER A 66 -7.78 -6.08 -6.69
C SER A 66 -7.25 -7.07 -7.74
N ARG A 67 -7.66 -6.89 -8.99
CA ARG A 67 -7.19 -7.66 -10.15
C ARG A 67 -6.08 -6.96 -10.92
N SER A 68 -5.98 -5.64 -10.74
CA SER A 68 -4.98 -4.75 -11.34
C SER A 68 -4.86 -3.49 -10.49
N SER A 69 -3.84 -2.65 -10.75
CA SER A 69 -3.71 -1.35 -10.10
C SER A 69 -4.89 -0.43 -10.43
N VAL A 70 -5.35 -0.40 -11.67
CA VAL A 70 -6.53 0.38 -12.08
C VAL A 70 -7.78 -0.07 -11.29
N HIS A 71 -8.04 -1.38 -11.19
CA HIS A 71 -9.15 -1.89 -10.39
C HIS A 71 -9.00 -1.57 -8.90
N GLY A 72 -7.77 -1.57 -8.36
CA GLY A 72 -7.50 -1.14 -7.00
C GLY A 72 -7.86 0.33 -6.77
N MET A 73 -7.55 1.21 -7.73
CA MET A 73 -7.95 2.61 -7.68
C MET A 73 -9.46 2.81 -7.79
N GLU A 74 -10.14 2.04 -8.64
CA GLU A 74 -11.61 2.06 -8.74
C GLU A 74 -12.26 1.68 -7.40
N GLN A 75 -11.81 0.60 -6.77
CA GLN A 75 -12.25 0.22 -5.42
C GLN A 75 -11.96 1.30 -4.37
N THR A 76 -10.81 1.97 -4.46
CA THR A 76 -10.43 3.05 -3.55
C THR A 76 -11.38 4.25 -3.69
N ILE A 77 -11.74 4.63 -4.92
CA ILE A 77 -12.71 5.70 -5.20
C ILE A 77 -14.08 5.33 -4.64
N GLU A 78 -14.57 4.11 -4.91
CA GLU A 78 -15.83 3.61 -4.36
C GLU A 78 -15.84 3.61 -2.82
N ILE A 79 -14.73 3.28 -2.18
CA ILE A 79 -14.58 3.31 -0.72
C ILE A 79 -14.60 4.76 -0.21
N ALA A 80 -13.92 5.70 -0.89
CA ALA A 80 -13.89 7.11 -0.51
C ALA A 80 -15.29 7.77 -0.57
N GLU A 81 -16.17 7.28 -1.44
CA GLU A 81 -17.58 7.74 -1.53
C GLU A 81 -18.47 7.18 -0.39
N ARG A 82 -17.99 6.17 0.35
CA ARG A 82 -18.74 5.54 1.46
C ARG A 82 -18.67 6.41 2.72
N ASP A 83 -19.66 6.22 3.58
CA ASP A 83 -19.62 6.77 4.93
C ASP A 83 -18.87 5.81 5.87
N PHE A 84 -17.58 6.10 6.13
CA PHE A 84 -16.76 5.37 7.09
C PHE A 84 -15.75 6.32 7.76
N THR A 85 -15.27 5.95 8.93
CA THR A 85 -14.16 6.64 9.61
C THR A 85 -13.05 5.63 9.91
N GLY A 86 -11.89 5.85 9.31
CA GLY A 86 -10.78 4.92 9.46
C GLY A 86 -9.75 5.03 8.34
N LEU A 87 -9.00 3.95 8.14
CA LEU A 87 -7.93 3.85 7.16
C LEU A 87 -8.36 2.99 5.97
N CYS A 88 -8.27 3.52 4.76
CA CYS A 88 -8.24 2.73 3.53
C CYS A 88 -6.78 2.54 3.10
N PHE A 89 -6.24 1.32 3.27
CA PHE A 89 -4.86 1.01 2.92
C PHE A 89 -4.79 0.24 1.60
N VAL A 90 -4.17 0.85 0.60
CA VAL A 90 -4.18 0.39 -0.80
C VAL A 90 -2.80 -0.07 -1.22
N ASN A 91 -2.70 -1.22 -1.90
CA ASN A 91 -1.50 -1.70 -2.56
C ASN A 91 -1.74 -1.90 -4.05
N LEU A 92 -1.08 -1.11 -4.89
CA LEU A 92 -1.15 -1.15 -6.35
C LEU A 92 0.02 -1.97 -6.90
N VAL A 93 -0.24 -3.23 -7.23
CA VAL A 93 0.79 -4.26 -7.43
C VAL A 93 1.46 -4.22 -8.79
N ASP A 94 0.82 -3.66 -9.82
CA ASP A 94 1.25 -3.81 -11.21
C ASP A 94 2.58 -3.09 -11.50
N PHE A 95 2.86 -1.99 -10.82
CA PHE A 95 4.13 -1.27 -10.91
C PHE A 95 5.32 -2.20 -10.68
N ASP A 96 5.25 -3.01 -9.63
CA ASP A 96 6.27 -4.00 -9.29
C ASP A 96 6.16 -5.26 -10.16
N ALA A 97 5.01 -5.92 -10.13
CA ALA A 97 4.85 -7.27 -10.65
C ALA A 97 4.87 -7.36 -12.18
N LEU A 98 4.30 -6.37 -12.88
CA LEU A 98 4.20 -6.38 -14.34
C LEU A 98 5.29 -5.56 -15.02
N TRP A 99 5.74 -4.47 -14.39
CA TRP A 99 6.60 -3.51 -15.06
C TRP A 99 8.01 -3.45 -14.44
N GLY A 100 8.12 -3.33 -13.14
CA GLY A 100 9.41 -3.23 -12.42
C GLY A 100 10.26 -4.50 -12.60
N HIS A 101 9.80 -5.64 -12.13
CA HIS A 101 10.51 -6.92 -12.26
C HIS A 101 10.75 -7.37 -13.71
N ARG A 102 9.94 -6.91 -14.64
CA ARG A 102 10.08 -7.24 -16.07
C ARG A 102 10.91 -6.24 -16.84
N ARG A 103 11.40 -5.19 -16.18
CA ARG A 103 12.19 -4.11 -16.81
C ARG A 103 11.49 -3.49 -18.01
N ASN A 104 10.17 -3.36 -17.91
CA ASN A 104 9.37 -2.76 -18.97
C ASN A 104 9.13 -1.28 -18.67
N VAL A 105 10.09 -0.44 -19.08
CA VAL A 105 10.08 1.02 -18.86
C VAL A 105 8.82 1.66 -19.43
N LYS A 106 8.43 1.26 -20.66
CA LYS A 106 7.23 1.81 -21.31
C LYS A 106 5.95 1.45 -20.54
N GLY A 107 5.80 0.17 -20.13
CA GLY A 107 4.66 -0.27 -19.35
C GLY A 107 4.59 0.42 -17.99
N TYR A 108 5.74 0.69 -17.36
CA TYR A 108 5.80 1.44 -16.09
C TYR A 108 5.32 2.89 -16.27
N ALA A 109 5.76 3.57 -17.33
CA ALA A 109 5.31 4.93 -17.66
C ALA A 109 3.80 4.98 -17.96
N GLU A 110 3.31 4.05 -18.78
CA GLU A 110 1.88 3.95 -19.08
C GLU A 110 1.04 3.67 -17.82
N GLU A 111 1.59 2.93 -16.85
CA GLU A 111 0.89 2.68 -15.57
C GLU A 111 0.85 3.94 -14.70
N LEU A 112 1.90 4.77 -14.71
CA LEU A 112 1.88 6.07 -14.04
C LEU A 112 0.81 6.99 -14.65
N GLU A 113 0.69 7.03 -15.98
CA GLU A 113 -0.36 7.81 -16.65
C GLU A 113 -1.78 7.33 -16.28
N ARG A 114 -1.99 6.00 -16.20
CA ARG A 114 -3.28 5.44 -15.75
C ARG A 114 -3.56 5.77 -14.29
N PHE A 115 -2.54 5.69 -13.44
CA PHE A 115 -2.65 6.07 -12.03
C PHE A 115 -3.01 7.55 -11.88
N ASP A 116 -2.37 8.44 -12.64
CA ASP A 116 -2.62 9.88 -12.60
C ASP A 116 -4.08 10.22 -12.96
N VAL A 117 -4.62 9.57 -13.98
CA VAL A 117 -6.05 9.71 -14.34
C VAL A 117 -6.95 9.31 -13.18
N LYS A 118 -6.70 8.14 -12.58
CA LYS A 118 -7.49 7.64 -11.44
C LYS A 118 -7.28 8.46 -10.17
N LEU A 119 -6.09 8.99 -9.96
CA LEU A 119 -5.81 9.94 -8.87
C LEU A 119 -6.66 11.20 -9.05
N GLY A 120 -6.75 11.74 -10.27
CA GLY A 120 -7.61 12.88 -10.57
C GLY A 120 -9.10 12.61 -10.34
N GLU A 121 -9.56 11.36 -10.46
CA GLU A 121 -10.92 10.95 -10.08
C GLU A 121 -11.06 10.88 -8.54
N LEU A 122 -10.10 10.27 -7.84
CA LEU A 122 -10.08 10.16 -6.38
C LEU A 122 -10.10 11.54 -5.70
N LEU A 123 -9.27 12.48 -6.17
CA LEU A 123 -9.19 13.82 -5.60
C LEU A 123 -10.51 14.60 -5.63
N LYS A 124 -11.45 14.23 -6.52
CA LYS A 124 -12.77 14.88 -6.62
C LYS A 124 -13.77 14.40 -5.57
N VAL A 125 -13.54 13.22 -5.00
CA VAL A 125 -14.44 12.61 -4.01
C VAL A 125 -13.90 12.70 -2.59
N LEU A 126 -12.64 13.14 -2.40
CA LEU A 126 -12.09 13.40 -1.07
C LEU A 126 -12.84 14.51 -0.36
N ARG A 127 -13.05 14.34 0.93
CA ARG A 127 -13.67 15.28 1.85
C ARG A 127 -12.61 16.17 2.50
N GLU A 128 -13.04 17.27 3.09
CA GLU A 128 -12.12 18.22 3.77
C GLU A 128 -11.33 17.61 4.94
N ASP A 129 -11.86 16.55 5.55
CA ASP A 129 -11.23 15.82 6.65
C ASP A 129 -10.48 14.56 6.22
N ASP A 130 -10.45 14.26 4.91
CA ASP A 130 -9.65 13.16 4.38
C ASP A 130 -8.17 13.56 4.25
N LEU A 131 -7.27 12.67 4.67
CA LEU A 131 -5.83 12.75 4.44
C LEU A 131 -5.39 11.66 3.47
N LEU A 132 -4.97 12.03 2.28
CA LEU A 132 -4.37 11.13 1.30
C LEU A 132 -2.85 11.10 1.49
N ILE A 133 -2.28 9.90 1.63
CA ILE A 133 -0.83 9.67 1.60
C ILE A 133 -0.49 8.74 0.45
N ILE A 134 0.42 9.16 -0.42
CA ILE A 134 0.95 8.35 -1.52
C ILE A 134 2.42 8.07 -1.25
N THR A 135 2.79 6.80 -1.28
CA THR A 135 4.17 6.34 -1.04
C THR A 135 4.44 5.05 -1.83
N ALA A 136 5.63 4.49 -1.67
CA ALA A 136 5.97 3.15 -2.13
C ALA A 136 6.60 2.35 -0.98
N ASP A 137 6.51 1.03 -1.03
CA ASP A 137 7.10 0.12 -0.04
C ASP A 137 8.59 -0.15 -0.33
N HIS A 138 9.04 0.02 -1.58
CA HIS A 138 10.43 -0.09 -2.04
C HIS A 138 10.60 0.55 -3.42
N GLY A 139 11.84 0.72 -3.86
CA GLY A 139 12.21 1.05 -5.23
C GLY A 139 12.12 -0.17 -6.15
N ASN A 140 11.82 0.05 -7.41
CA ASN A 140 11.95 -0.93 -8.48
C ASN A 140 12.14 -0.22 -9.82
N ASP A 141 13.36 0.29 -10.06
CA ASP A 141 13.72 1.01 -11.28
C ASP A 141 13.67 0.05 -12.49
N PRO A 142 12.75 0.25 -13.45
CA PRO A 142 12.64 -0.60 -14.62
C PRO A 142 13.79 -0.44 -15.62
N THR A 143 14.69 0.53 -15.42
CA THR A 143 15.89 0.74 -16.25
C THR A 143 17.12 0.03 -15.69
N TYR A 144 17.06 -0.43 -14.43
CA TYR A 144 18.20 -1.06 -13.76
C TYR A 144 18.43 -2.49 -14.24
N LYS A 145 19.66 -2.99 -14.04
CA LYS A 145 20.03 -4.37 -14.41
C LYS A 145 19.46 -5.41 -13.42
N GLY A 146 19.16 -6.60 -13.92
CA GLY A 146 18.62 -7.69 -13.11
C GLY A 146 17.11 -7.61 -12.94
N THR A 147 16.55 -8.40 -12.03
CA THR A 147 15.11 -8.55 -11.82
C THR A 147 14.67 -8.27 -10.38
N ASP A 148 15.61 -7.93 -9.50
CA ASP A 148 15.32 -7.62 -8.11
C ASP A 148 14.92 -6.16 -7.91
N HIS A 149 14.37 -5.85 -6.74
CA HIS A 149 14.07 -4.48 -6.33
C HIS A 149 15.34 -3.63 -6.29
N THR A 150 15.17 -2.34 -6.46
CA THR A 150 16.26 -1.36 -6.40
C THR A 150 16.15 -0.50 -5.14
N ARG A 151 17.15 0.35 -4.87
CA ARG A 151 17.31 1.01 -3.57
C ARG A 151 17.11 2.52 -3.62
N GLU A 152 16.23 2.97 -4.47
CA GLU A 152 15.85 4.36 -4.51
C GLU A 152 15.12 4.74 -3.21
N GLN A 153 15.32 5.98 -2.77
CA GLN A 153 14.43 6.58 -1.78
C GLN A 153 13.01 6.63 -2.36
N VAL A 154 12.04 6.28 -1.54
CA VAL A 154 10.64 6.35 -1.94
C VAL A 154 10.07 7.72 -1.61
N MET A 155 9.09 8.14 -2.39
CA MET A 155 8.38 9.38 -2.14
C MET A 155 7.45 9.24 -0.94
N PHE A 156 7.19 10.36 -0.28
CA PHE A 156 6.06 10.58 0.62
C PHE A 156 5.34 11.83 0.14
N VAL A 157 4.11 11.68 -0.32
CA VAL A 157 3.26 12.80 -0.75
C VAL A 157 2.00 12.77 0.10
N ALA A 158 1.70 13.88 0.75
CA ALA A 158 0.48 14.05 1.52
C ALA A 158 -0.40 15.15 0.92
N TYR A 159 -1.70 14.94 0.94
CA TYR A 159 -2.68 15.89 0.46
C TYR A 159 -3.98 15.77 1.26
N SER A 160 -4.57 16.90 1.56
CA SER A 160 -5.95 17.02 2.04
C SER A 160 -6.61 18.24 1.36
N PRO A 161 -7.91 18.21 1.03
CA PRO A 161 -8.60 19.39 0.53
C PRO A 161 -8.54 20.59 1.50
N SER A 162 -8.37 20.34 2.81
CA SER A 162 -8.26 21.38 3.84
C SER A 162 -6.87 22.02 3.98
N MET A 163 -5.83 21.46 3.34
CA MET A 163 -4.48 22.02 3.41
C MET A 163 -4.42 23.42 2.82
N GLN A 164 -3.80 24.36 3.56
CA GLN A 164 -3.73 25.77 3.18
C GLN A 164 -2.46 26.13 2.39
N GLY A 165 -1.54 25.20 2.24
CA GLY A 165 -0.27 25.45 1.58
C GLY A 165 0.36 24.20 1.02
N SER A 166 1.55 24.37 0.46
CA SER A 166 2.41 23.30 -0.01
C SER A 166 3.83 23.54 0.46
N GLY A 167 4.59 22.48 0.64
CA GLY A 167 5.96 22.55 1.09
C GLY A 167 6.71 21.25 0.82
N LYS A 168 7.98 21.23 1.20
CA LYS A 168 8.82 20.04 1.20
C LYS A 168 9.11 19.66 2.64
N LEU A 169 8.83 18.42 3.00
CA LEU A 169 9.24 17.81 4.26
C LEU A 169 10.71 17.39 4.19
N GLU A 170 11.35 17.32 5.34
CA GLU A 170 12.68 16.72 5.47
C GLU A 170 12.63 15.21 5.20
N ASP A 171 13.72 14.66 4.67
CA ASP A 171 13.84 13.24 4.41
C ASP A 171 13.78 12.45 5.74
N GLN A 172 13.09 11.32 5.72
CA GLN A 172 12.88 10.49 6.91
C GLN A 172 13.68 9.20 6.82
N ASP A 173 14.21 8.75 7.94
CA ASP A 173 15.07 7.54 8.02
C ASP A 173 14.27 6.24 8.12
N THR A 174 12.96 6.31 8.27
CA THR A 174 12.12 5.13 8.50
C THR A 174 10.70 5.28 7.93
N PHE A 175 10.16 4.19 7.41
CA PHE A 175 8.74 4.09 7.03
C PHE A 175 7.77 4.19 8.23
N ALA A 176 8.26 4.00 9.45
CA ALA A 176 7.42 4.02 10.64
C ALA A 176 6.75 5.38 10.89
N VAL A 177 7.26 6.45 10.27
CA VAL A 177 6.63 7.79 10.30
C VAL A 177 5.22 7.76 9.70
N ILE A 178 4.96 6.90 8.71
CA ILE A 178 3.64 6.78 8.08
C ILE A 178 2.62 6.25 9.09
N GLY A 179 2.95 5.15 9.77
CA GLY A 179 2.09 4.58 10.80
C GLY A 179 1.88 5.53 11.99
N ALA A 180 2.94 6.24 12.41
CA ALA A 180 2.86 7.23 13.47
C ALA A 180 1.96 8.42 13.09
N THR A 181 2.08 8.92 11.85
CA THR A 181 1.24 10.01 11.32
C THR A 181 -0.23 9.60 11.23
N ILE A 182 -0.50 8.39 10.76
CA ILE A 182 -1.87 7.85 10.71
C ILE A 182 -2.45 7.72 12.12
N ALA A 183 -1.71 7.13 13.06
CA ALA A 183 -2.18 6.96 14.43
C ALA A 183 -2.47 8.32 15.11
N ASP A 184 -1.59 9.29 14.92
CA ASP A 184 -1.74 10.65 15.45
C ASP A 184 -2.98 11.35 14.85
N ASN A 185 -3.22 11.20 13.54
CA ASN A 185 -4.40 11.74 12.86
C ASN A 185 -5.73 11.22 13.47
N PHE A 186 -5.74 9.99 13.95
CA PHE A 186 -6.91 9.39 14.62
C PHE A 186 -6.87 9.53 16.15
N GLY A 187 -5.87 10.19 16.71
CA GLY A 187 -5.70 10.29 18.16
C GLY A 187 -5.46 8.94 18.85
N VAL A 188 -4.91 7.97 18.13
CA VAL A 188 -4.65 6.60 18.59
C VAL A 188 -3.18 6.45 18.97
N GLN A 189 -2.93 5.84 20.11
CA GLN A 189 -1.57 5.58 20.57
C GLN A 189 -0.93 4.44 19.77
N MET A 190 0.28 4.69 19.25
CA MET A 190 1.08 3.65 18.59
C MET A 190 1.43 2.52 19.56
N PRO A 191 1.50 1.27 19.07
CA PRO A 191 1.95 0.14 19.88
C PRO A 191 3.35 0.38 20.47
N GLU A 192 3.58 -0.15 21.66
CA GLU A 192 4.87 -0.07 22.33
C GLU A 192 6.02 -0.61 21.47
N GLY A 193 7.16 0.05 21.50
CA GLY A 193 8.36 -0.31 20.75
C GLY A 193 8.38 0.18 19.30
N THR A 194 7.39 0.95 18.84
CA THR A 194 7.43 1.61 17.52
C THR A 194 8.39 2.79 17.53
N ILE A 195 9.06 3.03 16.39
CA ILE A 195 10.16 4.02 16.26
C ILE A 195 9.79 5.27 15.43
N GLY A 196 8.59 5.29 14.85
CA GLY A 196 8.16 6.40 14.00
C GLY A 196 7.76 7.63 14.78
N THR A 197 8.04 8.81 14.22
CA THR A 197 7.55 10.10 14.68
C THR A 197 6.47 10.60 13.72
N SER A 198 5.38 11.16 14.26
CA SER A 198 4.30 11.71 13.43
C SER A 198 4.78 12.96 12.68
N LEU A 199 4.38 13.06 11.41
CA LEU A 199 4.56 14.25 10.57
C LEU A 199 3.30 15.11 10.51
N LEU A 200 2.23 14.75 11.22
CA LEU A 200 0.91 15.40 11.11
C LEU A 200 0.98 16.91 11.37
N ALA A 201 1.80 17.34 12.32
CA ALA A 201 1.98 18.75 12.64
C ALA A 201 2.60 19.58 11.50
N GLU A 202 3.30 18.92 10.58
CA GLU A 202 3.94 19.50 9.40
C GLU A 202 3.03 19.52 8.17
N LEU A 203 1.93 18.76 8.20
CA LEU A 203 0.93 18.61 7.11
C LEU A 203 -0.21 19.63 7.26
N LYS A 204 0.09 20.93 7.29
CA LYS A 204 -0.92 21.98 7.52
C LYS A 204 -1.20 22.81 6.28
#